data_b4260fa125a75403c945f59be169ccb6
#
_entry.id   b4260fa125a75403c945f59be169ccb6
#
_cell.length_a   1.000
_cell.length_b   1.000
_cell.length_c   1.000
_cell.angle_alpha   90.00
_cell.angle_beta   90.00
_cell.angle_gamma   90.00
#
_symmetry.space_group_name_H-M   'P 1'
#
loop_
_entity.id
_entity.type
_entity.pdbx_description
1 polymer ?
#
loop_
_entity_poly.entity_id
_entity_poly.type
_entity_poly.pdbx_seq_one_letter_code
_entity_poly.pdbx_strand_id
1 'polypeptide(L)'
;MRKWRATGYKPEIVNLAAISPNLNRRNPGRKTNRANKAASSKTRESRGFTSRIVAILFADAVGFSRLTEDQIPRFIRHYLGAIAQLSRKFREGIIAKNTWGDGLYLIFSDVGLAGKFALDLADLVTSMRWTEEGLPGELSLRIALHAGPVYEFRDPITGNRTYGGSHVNRAARIEPITPPGQVYASEAFAALSAVRCPDSFVCEYVGQTPLAKGYGTFPAYHVRRRFRSGN
;
A
#
# COMPACT_ATOMS: atom_id res chain seq x y z
N MET A 1 14.45 -2.02 -5.96
CA MET A 1 14.89 -3.43 -5.94
C MET A 1 16.32 -3.67 -6.42
N ARG A 2 16.91 -2.89 -7.33
CA ARG A 2 18.33 -3.04 -7.70
C ARG A 2 19.33 -2.73 -6.56
N LYS A 3 18.95 -1.96 -5.56
CA LYS A 3 19.81 -1.51 -4.45
C LYS A 3 20.16 -2.60 -3.43
N TRP A 4 19.28 -3.55 -3.18
CA TRP A 4 19.52 -4.63 -2.22
C TRP A 4 20.54 -5.65 -2.72
N ARG A 5 20.86 -5.68 -4.04
CA ARG A 5 21.89 -6.55 -4.59
C ARG A 5 23.32 -6.08 -4.30
N ALA A 6 23.51 -4.80 -4.02
CA ALA A 6 24.85 -4.26 -3.75
C ALA A 6 25.39 -4.58 -2.36
N THR A 7 24.51 -4.92 -1.40
CA THR A 7 24.90 -5.20 0.00
C THR A 7 25.04 -6.70 0.30
N GLY A 8 24.89 -7.60 -0.68
CA GLY A 8 24.97 -9.06 -0.46
C GLY A 8 23.79 -9.63 0.35
N TYR A 9 22.86 -8.81 0.79
CA TYR A 9 21.67 -9.25 1.51
C TYR A 9 20.62 -9.74 0.50
N LYS A 10 20.33 -11.04 0.52
CA LYS A 10 19.18 -11.62 -0.17
C LYS A 10 17.99 -11.54 0.77
N PRO A 11 17.01 -10.63 0.57
CA PRO A 11 15.79 -10.71 1.33
C PRO A 11 15.07 -11.99 0.91
N GLU A 12 14.96 -12.96 1.80
CA GLU A 12 14.00 -14.04 1.63
C GLU A 12 12.61 -13.42 1.68
N ILE A 13 12.01 -13.28 0.50
CA ILE A 13 10.59 -12.96 0.39
C ILE A 13 9.88 -14.23 0.83
N VAL A 14 9.41 -14.26 2.07
CA VAL A 14 8.52 -15.31 2.55
C VAL A 14 7.28 -15.29 1.67
N ASN A 15 7.23 -16.22 0.72
CA ASN A 15 6.09 -16.42 -0.13
C ASN A 15 5.02 -17.13 0.69
N LEU A 16 4.11 -16.37 1.29
CA LEU A 16 2.98 -16.88 2.07
C LEU A 16 2.07 -17.85 1.27
N ALA A 17 2.22 -17.92 -0.05
CA ALA A 17 1.54 -18.92 -0.87
C ALA A 17 2.16 -20.31 -0.75
N ALA A 18 3.36 -20.46 -0.19
CA ALA A 18 4.04 -21.76 -0.04
C ALA A 18 3.65 -22.50 1.26
N ILE A 19 2.82 -21.92 2.12
CA ILE A 19 2.33 -22.55 3.37
C ILE A 19 0.94 -23.16 3.18
N SER A 20 0.60 -23.59 1.98
CA SER A 20 -0.59 -24.44 1.77
C SER A 20 -0.16 -25.89 1.65
N PRO A 21 -0.52 -26.76 2.62
CA PRO A 21 -0.28 -28.20 2.44
C PRO A 21 -1.18 -28.76 1.35
N ASN A 22 -0.56 -29.47 0.44
CA ASN A 22 -1.08 -30.31 -0.63
C ASN A 22 -2.45 -30.97 -0.29
N LEU A 23 -3.48 -30.58 -0.99
CA LEU A 23 -4.75 -31.31 -1.05
C LEU A 23 -5.05 -31.66 -2.50
N ASN A 24 -4.37 -32.67 -3.05
CA ASN A 24 -4.89 -33.48 -4.15
C ASN A 24 -4.01 -34.71 -4.40
N ARG A 25 -4.29 -35.80 -3.66
CA ARG A 25 -4.06 -37.15 -4.16
C ARG A 25 -5.38 -37.90 -4.08
N ARG A 26 -6.05 -37.99 -5.22
CA ARG A 26 -7.16 -38.93 -5.42
C ARG A 26 -6.58 -40.32 -5.48
N ASN A 27 -7.08 -41.21 -4.61
CA ASN A 27 -6.96 -42.65 -4.78
C ASN A 27 -8.39 -43.21 -5.02
N PRO A 28 -8.67 -43.96 -6.09
CA PRO A 28 -9.97 -44.50 -6.38
C PRO A 28 -10.10 -45.90 -5.77
N GLY A 29 -11.09 -46.11 -4.92
CA GLY A 29 -11.57 -47.44 -4.60
C GLY A 29 -11.83 -47.72 -3.15
N ARG A 30 -13.03 -47.44 -2.69
CA ARG A 30 -13.82 -48.34 -1.82
C ARG A 30 -15.20 -47.72 -1.51
N LYS A 31 -16.23 -48.37 -2.06
CA LYS A 31 -17.63 -48.11 -1.69
C LYS A 31 -17.91 -48.66 -0.29
N THR A 32 -18.41 -47.85 0.62
CA THR A 32 -19.40 -48.25 1.62
C THR A 32 -20.13 -47.01 2.17
N ASN A 33 -21.44 -47.17 2.26
CA ASN A 33 -22.43 -46.23 2.77
C ASN A 33 -22.10 -45.68 4.17
N ARG A 34 -22.21 -44.34 4.32
CA ARG A 34 -22.86 -43.71 5.47
C ARG A 34 -23.11 -42.24 5.16
N ALA A 35 -24.37 -41.96 4.92
CA ALA A 35 -24.87 -40.58 4.90
C ALA A 35 -24.78 -39.96 6.29
N ASN A 36 -24.66 -38.61 6.33
CA ASN A 36 -24.79 -37.73 7.49
C ASN A 36 -23.61 -37.68 8.48
N LYS A 37 -22.55 -36.91 8.08
CA LYS A 37 -21.75 -36.12 9.00
C LYS A 37 -20.69 -35.25 8.24
N ALA A 38 -21.11 -34.44 7.30
CA ALA A 38 -20.21 -33.61 6.53
C ALA A 38 -20.69 -32.16 6.46
N ALA A 39 -21.04 -31.56 7.58
CA ALA A 39 -21.42 -30.15 7.66
C ALA A 39 -20.76 -29.38 8.83
N SER A 40 -19.64 -29.84 9.40
CA SER A 40 -19.03 -29.16 10.54
C SER A 40 -17.50 -29.04 10.55
N SER A 41 -16.82 -29.20 9.41
CA SER A 41 -15.34 -29.10 9.39
C SER A 41 -14.74 -27.93 8.63
N LYS A 42 -15.54 -27.02 8.06
CA LYS A 42 -15.02 -25.82 7.35
C LYS A 42 -14.92 -24.55 8.19
N THR A 43 -15.23 -24.58 9.47
CA THR A 43 -15.32 -23.38 10.32
C THR A 43 -14.22 -23.31 11.39
N ARG A 44 -13.16 -24.08 11.32
CA ARG A 44 -12.17 -24.16 12.42
C ARG A 44 -10.82 -23.47 12.16
N GLU A 45 -10.50 -23.02 10.93
CA GLU A 45 -9.22 -22.39 10.60
C GLU A 45 -9.24 -20.86 10.60
N SER A 46 -10.38 -20.19 10.81
CA SER A 46 -10.47 -18.73 10.85
C SER A 46 -10.34 -18.11 12.25
N ARG A 47 -9.95 -18.86 13.25
CA ARG A 47 -9.89 -18.39 14.66
C ARG A 47 -8.68 -17.52 14.99
N GLY A 48 -8.30 -16.57 14.19
CA GLY A 48 -7.19 -15.66 14.50
C GLY A 48 -7.02 -14.49 13.54
N PHE A 49 -7.72 -14.50 12.40
CA PHE A 49 -7.58 -13.46 11.40
C PHE A 49 -8.93 -12.78 11.13
N THR A 50 -8.99 -11.49 11.36
CA THR A 50 -10.15 -10.68 11.01
C THR A 50 -9.91 -10.02 9.66
N SER A 51 -10.81 -10.22 8.70
CA SER A 51 -10.77 -9.53 7.41
C SER A 51 -11.59 -8.25 7.48
N ARG A 52 -11.04 -7.14 6.96
CA ARG A 52 -11.75 -5.87 6.84
C ARG A 52 -11.34 -5.13 5.57
N ILE A 53 -12.28 -4.39 5.00
CA ILE A 53 -12.00 -3.50 3.87
C ILE A 53 -11.33 -2.23 4.40
N VAL A 54 -10.20 -1.87 3.79
CA VAL A 54 -9.39 -0.70 4.15
C VAL A 54 -8.93 0.02 2.90
N ALA A 55 -8.48 1.26 3.06
CA ALA A 55 -7.66 1.93 2.05
C ALA A 55 -6.19 1.78 2.41
N ILE A 56 -5.39 1.49 1.39
CA ILE A 56 -3.96 1.16 1.49
C ILE A 56 -3.19 2.21 0.72
N LEU A 57 -2.20 2.81 1.36
CA LEU A 57 -1.27 3.73 0.73
C LEU A 57 0.14 3.13 0.77
N PHE A 58 0.78 3.07 -0.40
CA PHE A 58 2.22 2.92 -0.53
C PHE A 58 2.80 4.20 -1.14
N ALA A 59 3.96 4.61 -0.65
CA ALA A 59 4.70 5.69 -1.26
C ALA A 59 6.21 5.45 -1.12
N ASP A 60 6.99 5.95 -2.07
CA ASP A 60 8.44 5.79 -2.12
C ASP A 60 9.11 7.08 -2.58
N ALA A 61 10.14 7.51 -1.87
CA ALA A 61 10.83 8.75 -2.21
C ALA A 61 11.72 8.58 -3.43
N VAL A 62 11.49 9.41 -4.42
CA VAL A 62 12.33 9.48 -5.62
C VAL A 62 13.59 10.26 -5.28
N GLY A 63 14.76 9.68 -5.57
CA GLY A 63 16.05 10.32 -5.33
C GLY A 63 16.74 9.94 -4.02
N PHE A 64 16.07 9.25 -3.10
CA PHE A 64 16.67 8.82 -1.84
C PHE A 64 18.00 8.06 -2.02
N SER A 65 18.09 7.22 -3.05
CA SER A 65 19.31 6.43 -3.31
C SER A 65 20.54 7.25 -3.71
N ARG A 66 20.35 8.48 -4.05
CA ARG A 66 21.43 9.39 -4.46
C ARG A 66 21.87 10.28 -3.31
N LEU A 67 21.23 10.16 -2.15
CA LEU A 67 21.64 10.90 -0.95
C LEU A 67 23.01 10.42 -0.47
N THR A 68 23.82 11.39 -0.07
CA THR A 68 25.09 11.16 0.59
C THR A 68 24.87 10.85 2.08
N GLU A 69 25.87 10.28 2.76
CA GLU A 69 25.74 9.88 4.17
C GLU A 69 25.40 11.08 5.09
N ASP A 70 25.92 12.26 4.80
CA ASP A 70 25.60 13.48 5.56
C ASP A 70 24.19 14.03 5.29
N GLN A 71 23.56 13.64 4.18
CA GLN A 71 22.19 14.01 3.84
C GLN A 71 21.16 13.08 4.50
N ILE A 72 21.51 11.86 4.90
CA ILE A 72 20.58 10.92 5.53
C ILE A 72 19.97 11.48 6.83
N PRO A 73 20.73 12.06 7.78
CA PRO A 73 20.12 12.66 8.98
C PRO A 73 19.20 13.84 8.66
N ARG A 74 19.50 14.62 7.61
CA ARG A 74 18.64 15.74 7.13
C ARG A 74 17.34 15.20 6.56
N PHE A 75 17.41 14.15 5.72
CA PHE A 75 16.23 13.47 5.18
C PHE A 75 15.31 12.96 6.30
N ILE A 76 15.86 12.30 7.30
CA ILE A 76 15.07 11.81 8.45
C ILE A 76 14.40 12.98 9.18
N ARG A 77 15.15 14.05 9.46
CA ARG A 77 14.66 15.22 10.23
C ARG A 77 13.62 16.01 9.46
N HIS A 78 13.93 16.40 8.23
CA HIS A 78 13.13 17.36 7.46
C HIS A 78 12.08 16.66 6.59
N TYR A 79 12.46 15.65 5.79
CA TYR A 79 11.55 14.97 4.88
C TYR A 79 10.58 14.06 5.65
N LEU A 80 11.09 13.08 6.39
CA LEU A 80 10.24 12.19 7.18
C LEU A 80 9.56 12.95 8.34
N GLY A 81 10.22 13.96 8.90
CA GLY A 81 9.64 14.84 9.92
C GLY A 81 8.42 15.60 9.44
N ALA A 82 8.45 16.18 8.23
CA ALA A 82 7.31 16.86 7.62
C ALA A 82 6.14 15.88 7.37
N ILE A 83 6.43 14.68 6.86
CA ILE A 83 5.43 13.63 6.66
C ILE A 83 4.82 13.18 8.00
N ALA A 84 5.64 13.06 9.04
CA ALA A 84 5.14 12.72 10.38
C ALA A 84 4.20 13.79 10.93
N GLN A 85 4.46 15.08 10.69
CA GLN A 85 3.56 16.17 11.07
C GLN A 85 2.23 16.10 10.32
N LEU A 86 2.27 15.86 9.00
CA LEU A 86 1.05 15.65 8.20
C LEU A 86 0.25 14.47 8.73
N SER A 87 0.91 13.35 9.03
CA SER A 87 0.26 12.14 9.55
C SER A 87 -0.51 12.37 10.86
N ARG A 88 -0.08 13.31 11.71
CA ARG A 88 -0.78 13.66 12.94
C ARG A 88 -2.15 14.28 12.69
N LYS A 89 -2.31 15.04 11.59
CA LYS A 89 -3.60 15.64 11.20
C LYS A 89 -4.63 14.57 10.80
N PHE A 90 -4.16 13.40 10.36
CA PHE A 90 -4.99 12.28 9.92
C PHE A 90 -5.02 11.09 10.89
N ARG A 91 -4.57 11.30 12.14
CA ARG A 91 -4.40 10.22 13.13
C ARG A 91 -5.63 9.36 13.35
N GLU A 92 -6.83 9.94 13.26
CA GLU A 92 -8.10 9.22 13.47
C GLU A 92 -8.44 8.28 12.31
N GLY A 93 -7.94 8.58 11.10
CA GLY A 93 -8.15 7.74 9.92
C GLY A 93 -7.04 6.72 9.68
N ILE A 94 -5.83 6.98 10.19
CA ILE A 94 -4.68 6.07 10.03
C ILE A 94 -4.73 4.99 11.10
N ILE A 95 -4.99 3.74 10.69
CA ILE A 95 -5.10 2.59 11.61
C ILE A 95 -3.81 1.77 11.70
N ALA A 96 -2.91 1.90 10.71
CA ALA A 96 -1.55 1.38 10.78
C ALA A 96 -0.60 2.22 9.92
N LYS A 97 0.65 2.29 10.33
CA LYS A 97 1.72 2.96 9.58
C LYS A 97 3.04 2.24 9.80
N ASN A 98 3.81 2.15 8.75
CA ASN A 98 5.16 1.61 8.77
C ASN A 98 6.03 2.34 7.74
N THR A 99 7.34 2.35 7.97
CA THR A 99 8.34 2.92 7.08
C THR A 99 9.49 1.94 6.91
N TRP A 100 10.05 1.88 5.68
CA TRP A 100 11.25 1.11 5.36
C TRP A 100 12.23 2.03 4.63
N GLY A 101 13.04 2.76 5.42
CA GLY A 101 13.91 3.79 4.86
C GLY A 101 13.10 4.93 4.26
N ASP A 102 13.02 4.99 2.94
CA ASP A 102 12.29 5.98 2.15
C ASP A 102 10.86 5.56 1.78
N GLY A 103 10.53 4.29 1.99
CA GLY A 103 9.19 3.75 1.70
C GLY A 103 8.20 3.98 2.83
N LEU A 104 6.96 4.33 2.48
CA LEU A 104 5.85 4.50 3.40
C LEU A 104 4.76 3.44 3.14
N TYR A 105 4.21 2.89 4.19
CA TYR A 105 3.06 2.01 4.17
C TYR A 105 2.06 2.46 5.23
N LEU A 106 0.88 2.91 4.78
CA LEU A 106 -0.18 3.34 5.67
C LEU A 106 -1.50 2.65 5.32
N ILE A 107 -2.25 2.32 6.36
CA ILE A 107 -3.60 1.77 6.26
C ILE A 107 -4.58 2.78 6.84
N PHE A 108 -5.62 3.08 6.08
CA PHE A 108 -6.69 3.98 6.47
C PHE A 108 -8.01 3.22 6.62
N SER A 109 -8.80 3.66 7.58
CA SER A 109 -10.16 3.16 7.79
C SER A 109 -11.14 3.61 6.70
N ASP A 110 -10.82 4.69 5.98
CA ASP A 110 -11.70 5.35 5.01
C ASP A 110 -10.93 5.82 3.77
N VAL A 111 -11.53 5.62 2.58
CA VAL A 111 -10.93 5.98 1.28
C VAL A 111 -10.84 7.49 1.07
N GLY A 112 -11.79 8.26 1.60
CA GLY A 112 -11.79 9.71 1.49
C GLY A 112 -10.63 10.33 2.28
N LEU A 113 -10.36 9.82 3.48
CA LEU A 113 -9.22 10.23 4.29
C LEU A 113 -7.89 9.83 3.63
N ALA A 114 -7.82 8.61 3.06
CA ALA A 114 -6.63 8.15 2.35
C ALA A 114 -6.33 9.00 1.12
N GLY A 115 -7.34 9.35 0.31
CA GLY A 115 -7.18 10.19 -0.86
C GLY A 115 -6.77 11.62 -0.51
N LYS A 116 -7.41 12.23 0.51
CA LYS A 116 -7.03 13.57 1.01
C LYS A 116 -5.60 13.58 1.53
N PHE A 117 -5.22 12.60 2.34
CA PHE A 117 -3.86 12.47 2.85
C PHE A 117 -2.84 12.33 1.72
N ALA A 118 -3.12 11.49 0.71
CA ALA A 118 -2.23 11.27 -0.42
C ALA A 118 -2.00 12.55 -1.23
N LEU A 119 -3.05 13.35 -1.45
CA LEU A 119 -2.95 14.63 -2.14
C LEU A 119 -2.21 15.68 -1.29
N ASP A 120 -2.51 15.77 0.00
CA ASP A 120 -1.79 16.67 0.91
C ASP A 120 -0.31 16.28 1.04
N LEU A 121 0.00 14.99 0.98
CA LEU A 121 1.37 14.47 0.99
C LEU A 121 2.12 14.82 -0.30
N ALA A 122 1.48 14.68 -1.46
CA ALA A 122 2.07 15.08 -2.74
C ALA A 122 2.34 16.59 -2.77
N ASP A 123 1.38 17.41 -2.35
CA ASP A 123 1.53 18.88 -2.27
C ASP A 123 2.64 19.27 -1.28
N LEU A 124 2.68 18.65 -0.10
CA LEU A 124 3.72 18.90 0.91
C LEU A 124 5.11 18.68 0.31
N VAL A 125 5.34 17.50 -0.30
CA VAL A 125 6.67 17.16 -0.84
C VAL A 125 7.05 18.06 -2.01
N THR A 126 6.08 18.45 -2.85
CA THR A 126 6.33 19.33 -4.01
C THR A 126 6.56 20.80 -3.61
N SER A 127 5.93 21.25 -2.53
CA SER A 127 6.02 22.66 -2.08
C SER A 127 7.27 22.96 -1.26
N MET A 128 7.93 21.94 -0.70
CA MET A 128 9.11 22.11 0.14
C MET A 128 10.34 22.47 -0.70
N ARG A 129 11.12 23.42 -0.22
CA ARG A 129 12.42 23.79 -0.80
C ARG A 129 13.53 22.94 -0.17
N TRP A 130 13.67 21.71 -0.66
CA TRP A 130 14.60 20.74 -0.09
C TRP A 130 16.05 21.22 -0.07
N THR A 131 16.44 22.09 -0.99
CA THR A 131 17.79 22.68 -1.03
C THR A 131 18.09 23.58 0.18
N GLU A 132 17.09 24.25 0.74
CA GLU A 132 17.24 25.04 1.96
C GLU A 132 17.50 24.15 3.19
N GLU A 133 17.08 22.88 3.12
CA GLU A 133 17.31 21.86 4.14
C GLU A 133 18.59 21.04 3.87
N GLY A 134 19.38 21.41 2.86
CA GLY A 134 20.60 20.73 2.44
C GLY A 134 20.35 19.36 1.81
N LEU A 135 19.19 19.21 1.17
CA LEU A 135 18.77 18.00 0.44
C LEU A 135 18.66 18.31 -1.07
N PRO A 136 18.73 17.29 -1.95
CA PRO A 136 18.54 17.49 -3.38
C PRO A 136 17.17 18.08 -3.71
N GLY A 137 17.14 19.11 -4.56
CA GLY A 137 15.91 19.81 -4.94
C GLY A 137 14.91 18.95 -5.73
N GLU A 138 15.40 17.88 -6.38
CA GLU A 138 14.58 16.93 -7.14
C GLU A 138 13.92 15.84 -6.29
N LEU A 139 14.05 15.89 -4.95
CA LEU A 139 13.32 14.95 -4.08
C LEU A 139 11.82 15.02 -4.36
N SER A 140 11.24 13.89 -4.63
CA SER A 140 9.84 13.75 -4.96
C SER A 140 9.28 12.47 -4.35
N LEU A 141 8.01 12.16 -4.59
CA LEU A 141 7.35 11.00 -4.03
C LEU A 141 6.43 10.37 -5.08
N ARG A 142 6.43 9.05 -5.19
CA ARG A 142 5.41 8.29 -5.91
C ARG A 142 4.41 7.76 -4.89
N ILE A 143 3.13 7.95 -5.12
CA ILE A 143 2.08 7.55 -4.19
C ILE A 143 1.08 6.65 -4.88
N ALA A 144 0.83 5.48 -4.30
CA ALA A 144 -0.15 4.51 -4.74
C ALA A 144 -1.26 4.32 -3.73
N LEU A 145 -2.50 4.28 -4.21
CA LEU A 145 -3.70 4.02 -3.44
C LEU A 145 -4.42 2.76 -3.93
N HIS A 146 -4.82 1.93 -3.00
CA HIS A 146 -5.67 0.77 -3.28
C HIS A 146 -6.73 0.61 -2.20
N ALA A 147 -7.84 -0.03 -2.51
CA ALA A 147 -8.86 -0.41 -1.52
C ALA A 147 -9.19 -1.90 -1.66
N GLY A 148 -9.35 -2.57 -0.56
CA GLY A 148 -9.75 -3.97 -0.56
C GLY A 148 -9.65 -4.66 0.80
N PRO A 149 -10.09 -5.91 0.88
CA PRO A 149 -10.01 -6.69 2.12
C PRO A 149 -8.57 -7.05 2.46
N VAL A 150 -8.22 -6.88 3.73
CA VAL A 150 -6.94 -7.29 4.31
C VAL A 150 -7.18 -8.10 5.56
N TYR A 151 -6.22 -8.95 5.92
CA TYR A 151 -6.19 -9.62 7.20
C TYR A 151 -5.47 -8.75 8.21
N GLU A 152 -6.09 -8.56 9.37
CA GLU A 152 -5.48 -7.96 10.54
C GLU A 152 -4.93 -9.07 11.43
N PHE A 153 -3.67 -8.98 11.81
CA PHE A 153 -3.02 -9.97 12.68
C PHE A 153 -1.88 -9.34 13.48
N ARG A 154 -1.44 -10.07 14.49
CA ARG A 154 -0.21 -9.75 15.22
C ARG A 154 0.95 -10.46 14.54
N ASP A 155 1.92 -9.70 14.06
CA ASP A 155 3.13 -10.25 13.45
C ASP A 155 3.90 -11.11 14.48
N PRO A 156 4.14 -12.38 14.21
CA PRO A 156 4.77 -13.29 15.19
C PRO A 156 6.24 -12.97 15.45
N ILE A 157 6.90 -12.22 14.56
CA ILE A 157 8.31 -11.84 14.70
C ILE A 157 8.43 -10.55 15.52
N THR A 158 7.67 -9.51 15.14
CA THR A 158 7.78 -8.19 15.77
C THR A 158 6.85 -8.01 16.96
N GLY A 159 5.84 -8.86 17.10
CA GLY A 159 4.78 -8.73 18.09
C GLY A 159 3.81 -7.58 17.81
N ASN A 160 3.98 -6.83 16.72
CA ASN A 160 3.17 -5.68 16.38
C ASN A 160 1.90 -6.07 15.62
N ARG A 161 0.86 -5.26 15.78
CA ARG A 161 -0.35 -5.36 14.94
C ARG A 161 -0.02 -4.91 13.52
N THR A 162 -0.38 -5.73 12.54
CA THR A 162 -0.11 -5.47 11.13
C THR A 162 -1.26 -5.93 10.25
N TYR A 163 -1.16 -5.60 8.96
CA TYR A 163 -2.17 -5.91 7.94
C TYR A 163 -1.49 -6.54 6.73
N GLY A 164 -2.07 -7.62 6.20
CA GLY A 164 -1.50 -8.36 5.08
C GLY A 164 -2.57 -8.96 4.18
N GLY A 165 -2.13 -9.45 3.03
CA GLY A 165 -2.97 -10.10 2.04
C GLY A 165 -2.70 -9.64 0.61
N SER A 166 -3.40 -10.24 -0.37
CA SER A 166 -3.20 -9.94 -1.80
C SER A 166 -3.44 -8.48 -2.17
N HIS A 167 -4.34 -7.79 -1.45
CA HIS A 167 -4.62 -6.37 -1.68
C HIS A 167 -3.46 -5.46 -1.25
N VAL A 168 -2.72 -5.81 -0.19
CA VAL A 168 -1.48 -5.11 0.18
C VAL A 168 -0.45 -5.27 -0.93
N ASN A 169 -0.28 -6.49 -1.47
CA ASN A 169 0.62 -6.74 -2.58
C ASN A 169 0.23 -5.95 -3.83
N ARG A 170 -1.08 -5.83 -4.13
CA ARG A 170 -1.56 -5.04 -5.27
C ARG A 170 -1.21 -3.56 -5.12
N ALA A 171 -1.44 -2.97 -3.96
CA ALA A 171 -1.06 -1.59 -3.68
C ALA A 171 0.44 -1.36 -3.91
N ALA A 172 1.30 -2.25 -3.40
CA ALA A 172 2.75 -2.21 -3.58
C ALA A 172 3.21 -2.40 -5.05
N ARG A 173 2.34 -2.82 -5.97
CA ARG A 173 2.65 -2.93 -7.41
C ARG A 173 2.25 -1.69 -8.20
N ILE A 174 1.39 -0.85 -7.66
CA ILE A 174 0.96 0.41 -8.29
C ILE A 174 2.02 1.50 -8.04
N GLU A 175 2.66 1.53 -6.87
CA GLU A 175 3.65 2.56 -6.56
C GLU A 175 4.75 2.66 -7.62
N PRO A 176 5.44 1.58 -8.06
CA PRO A 176 6.56 1.69 -9.00
C PRO A 176 6.17 2.17 -10.41
N ILE A 177 4.89 2.09 -10.78
CA ILE A 177 4.40 2.58 -12.08
C ILE A 177 3.85 4.00 -12.01
N THR A 178 3.78 4.56 -10.80
CA THR A 178 3.31 5.93 -10.57
C THR A 178 4.41 6.94 -10.94
N PRO A 179 4.13 7.95 -11.77
CA PRO A 179 5.10 9.01 -12.05
C PRO A 179 5.47 9.81 -10.78
N PRO A 180 6.71 10.31 -10.68
CA PRO A 180 7.12 11.18 -9.57
C PRO A 180 6.18 12.39 -9.39
N GLY A 181 5.84 12.69 -8.15
CA GLY A 181 4.95 13.79 -7.78
C GLY A 181 3.46 13.51 -7.99
N GLN A 182 3.09 12.29 -8.43
CA GLN A 182 1.70 11.93 -8.70
C GLN A 182 1.15 10.92 -7.71
N VAL A 183 -0.19 10.85 -7.68
CA VAL A 183 -0.97 9.89 -6.90
C VAL A 183 -1.76 9.00 -7.86
N TYR A 184 -1.41 7.72 -7.92
CA TYR A 184 -2.17 6.75 -8.70
C TYR A 184 -3.02 5.86 -7.80
N ALA A 185 -4.14 5.41 -8.33
CA ALA A 185 -5.06 4.52 -7.62
C ALA A 185 -5.47 3.33 -8.48
N SER A 186 -5.84 2.25 -7.82
CA SER A 186 -6.54 1.13 -8.46
C SER A 186 -7.99 1.46 -8.77
N GLU A 187 -8.59 0.68 -9.67
CA GLU A 187 -10.03 0.71 -9.95
C GLU A 187 -10.88 0.53 -8.68
N ALA A 188 -10.51 -0.41 -7.79
CA ALA A 188 -11.24 -0.64 -6.54
C ALA A 188 -11.25 0.60 -5.63
N PHE A 189 -10.14 1.35 -5.56
CA PHE A 189 -10.09 2.60 -4.82
C PHE A 189 -10.94 3.68 -5.50
N ALA A 190 -10.84 3.83 -6.82
CA ALA A 190 -11.58 4.81 -7.59
C ALA A 190 -13.10 4.58 -7.48
N ALA A 191 -13.56 3.34 -7.65
CA ALA A 191 -14.96 2.98 -7.52
C ALA A 191 -15.51 3.24 -6.11
N LEU A 192 -14.77 2.84 -5.08
CA LEU A 192 -15.20 3.03 -3.69
C LEU A 192 -15.22 4.51 -3.31
N SER A 193 -14.25 5.31 -3.76
CA SER A 193 -14.21 6.75 -3.50
C SER A 193 -15.32 7.52 -4.21
N ALA A 194 -15.70 7.11 -5.42
CA ALA A 194 -16.81 7.71 -6.16
C ALA A 194 -18.16 7.58 -5.43
N VAL A 195 -18.32 6.50 -4.65
CA VAL A 195 -19.53 6.26 -3.84
C VAL A 195 -19.44 6.95 -2.47
N ARG A 196 -18.28 6.88 -1.82
CA ARG A 196 -18.12 7.30 -0.41
C ARG A 196 -17.81 8.77 -0.24
N CYS A 197 -17.11 9.38 -1.19
CA CYS A 197 -16.63 10.75 -1.09
C CYS A 197 -16.54 11.46 -2.45
N PRO A 198 -17.65 11.53 -3.22
CA PRO A 198 -17.67 12.01 -4.61
C PRO A 198 -17.13 13.43 -4.78
N ASP A 199 -17.26 14.28 -3.74
CA ASP A 199 -16.86 15.69 -3.79
C ASP A 199 -15.46 15.98 -3.24
N SER A 200 -14.75 14.97 -2.76
CA SER A 200 -13.44 15.18 -2.10
C SER A 200 -12.29 15.33 -3.07
N PHE A 201 -12.27 14.54 -4.14
CA PHE A 201 -11.27 14.51 -5.21
C PHE A 201 -11.81 13.74 -6.41
N VAL A 202 -11.07 13.70 -7.50
CA VAL A 202 -11.41 12.94 -8.69
C VAL A 202 -10.38 11.85 -8.96
N CYS A 203 -10.84 10.72 -9.50
CA CYS A 203 -10.00 9.65 -10.01
C CYS A 203 -10.19 9.60 -11.54
N GLU A 204 -9.21 10.10 -12.29
CA GLU A 204 -9.20 10.13 -13.74
C GLU A 204 -8.59 8.86 -14.30
N TYR A 205 -9.29 8.17 -15.19
CA TYR A 205 -8.77 6.96 -15.82
C TYR A 205 -7.55 7.26 -16.69
N VAL A 206 -6.45 6.57 -16.42
CA VAL A 206 -5.18 6.73 -17.16
C VAL A 206 -5.05 5.69 -18.28
N GLY A 207 -5.55 4.49 -18.07
CA GLY A 207 -5.44 3.39 -19.01
C GLY A 207 -5.24 2.04 -18.34
N GLN A 208 -5.13 1.02 -19.18
CA GLN A 208 -4.70 -0.32 -18.76
C GLN A 208 -3.19 -0.31 -18.59
N THR A 209 -2.72 -0.48 -17.38
CA THR A 209 -1.29 -0.35 -17.04
C THR A 209 -0.73 -1.66 -16.54
N PRO A 210 0.39 -2.14 -17.10
CA PRO A 210 1.11 -3.30 -16.58
C PRO A 210 1.67 -2.98 -15.19
N LEU A 211 1.26 -3.75 -14.18
CA LEU A 211 1.78 -3.59 -12.83
C LEU A 211 3.17 -4.23 -12.69
N ALA A 212 3.95 -3.70 -11.76
CA ALA A 212 5.32 -4.13 -11.54
C ALA A 212 5.43 -5.64 -11.25
N LYS A 213 6.54 -6.23 -11.68
CA LYS A 213 6.91 -7.66 -11.51
C LYS A 213 5.95 -8.64 -12.19
N GLY A 214 5.38 -8.29 -13.33
CA GLY A 214 4.52 -9.20 -14.07
C GLY A 214 3.21 -9.54 -13.37
N TYR A 215 2.72 -8.67 -12.49
CA TYR A 215 1.49 -8.89 -11.71
C TYR A 215 0.21 -8.87 -12.57
N GLY A 216 0.32 -8.52 -13.84
CA GLY A 216 -0.78 -8.38 -14.80
C GLY A 216 -1.03 -6.92 -15.17
N THR A 217 -2.01 -6.72 -16.06
CA THR A 217 -2.44 -5.40 -16.55
C THR A 217 -3.77 -5.03 -15.91
N PHE A 218 -3.85 -3.83 -15.34
CA PHE A 218 -5.03 -3.38 -14.60
C PHE A 218 -5.35 -1.92 -14.90
N PRO A 219 -6.62 -1.50 -14.75
CA PRO A 219 -6.99 -0.09 -14.82
C PRO A 219 -6.26 0.71 -13.75
N ALA A 220 -5.60 1.79 -14.16
CA ALA A 220 -4.98 2.77 -13.28
C ALA A 220 -5.71 4.11 -13.37
N TYR A 221 -5.72 4.84 -12.28
CA TYR A 221 -6.39 6.12 -12.15
C TYR A 221 -5.46 7.14 -11.51
N HIS A 222 -5.41 8.35 -12.07
CA HIS A 222 -4.73 9.50 -11.48
C HIS A 222 -5.69 10.18 -10.50
N VAL A 223 -5.28 10.30 -9.24
CA VAL A 223 -6.06 10.98 -8.20
C VAL A 223 -5.65 12.45 -8.16
N ARG A 224 -6.63 13.36 -8.31
CA ARG A 224 -6.40 14.79 -8.36
C ARG A 224 -7.42 15.55 -7.52
N ARG A 225 -7.03 16.75 -7.08
CA ARG A 225 -7.97 17.67 -6.45
C ARG A 225 -9.08 18.06 -7.45
N ARG A 226 -10.28 18.14 -6.96
CA ARG A 226 -11.39 18.69 -7.73
C ARG A 226 -11.17 20.19 -7.87
N PHE A 227 -11.13 20.68 -9.09
CA PHE A 227 -11.20 22.12 -9.33
C PHE A 227 -12.60 22.59 -8.93
N ARG A 228 -12.69 23.49 -7.96
CA ARG A 228 -13.92 24.26 -7.78
C ARG A 228 -13.91 25.31 -8.88
N SER A 229 -14.82 25.15 -9.87
CA SER A 229 -15.14 26.25 -10.74
C SER A 229 -15.67 27.35 -9.84
N GLY A 230 -14.90 28.46 -9.70
CA GLY A 230 -15.37 29.61 -8.96
C GLY A 230 -16.66 30.15 -9.63
N ASN A 231 -17.71 30.30 -8.86
CA ASN A 231 -18.82 31.16 -9.22
C ASN A 231 -18.36 32.60 -9.22
#